data_f98c7e43f730bcc830e84be5f284d654
#
_entry.id   f98c7e43f730bcc830e84be5f284d654
#
_cell.length_a   1.000
_cell.length_b   1.000
_cell.length_c   1.000
_cell.angle_alpha   90.00
_cell.angle_beta   90.00
_cell.angle_gamma   90.00
#
_symmetry.space_group_name_H-M   'P 1'
#
loop_
_entity.id
_entity.type
_entity.pdbx_description
1 polymer ?
#
loop_
_entity_poly.entity_id
_entity_poly.type
_entity_poly.pdbx_seq_one_letter_code
_entity_poly.pdbx_strand_id
1 'polypeptide(L)'
;ALLDELALLDAVLVTQAAAGIDGTLSAINKGMHERVITEIPYSKAAPAMEALTTTGSGHYSFLIELHKESPESFRDFRLRLALVEGLGTGYYELAGKIENWLSEEDESILPYLKRGFQGDGRKEMVRRVHIVEKIAGAKENNWYIAMLETAKKEVRETLIYALRHDKNNEALLMDLIKTEKSGGKKAAIWALTRMESEEVYEYFRKQLGTSGLNSDALVVQRRAKTIWEDGYFYLSKSDQISNLVADQINKKLDFLEEQVKNGT
;
A
#
# COMPACT_ATOMS: atom_id res chain seq x y z
N ALA A 1 28.04 -13.12 -19.61
CA ALA A 1 29.27 -13.17 -20.40
C ALA A 1 29.24 -12.16 -21.55
N LEU A 2 28.42 -12.36 -22.64
CA LEU A 2 28.43 -11.46 -23.81
C LEU A 2 28.00 -10.01 -23.48
N LEU A 3 26.99 -9.83 -22.64
CA LEU A 3 26.57 -8.50 -22.21
C LEU A 3 27.58 -7.84 -21.28
N ASP A 4 28.28 -8.62 -20.49
CA ASP A 4 29.34 -8.13 -19.59
C ASP A 4 30.56 -7.73 -20.40
N GLU A 5 30.87 -8.46 -21.46
CA GLU A 5 31.96 -8.12 -22.42
C GLU A 5 31.61 -6.87 -23.23
N LEU A 6 30.34 -6.73 -23.67
CA LEU A 6 29.87 -5.52 -24.33
C LEU A 6 29.91 -4.30 -23.43
N ALA A 7 29.47 -4.43 -22.17
CA ALA A 7 29.53 -3.35 -21.19
C ALA A 7 30.97 -2.94 -20.85
N LEU A 8 31.88 -3.93 -20.80
CA LEU A 8 33.30 -3.67 -20.60
C LEU A 8 33.92 -2.96 -21.80
N LEU A 9 33.55 -3.37 -23.03
CA LEU A 9 34.01 -2.76 -24.27
C LEU A 9 33.52 -1.32 -24.40
N ASP A 10 32.26 -1.06 -24.04
CA ASP A 10 31.66 0.27 -24.02
C ASP A 10 32.34 1.17 -23.00
N ALA A 11 32.62 0.66 -21.79
CA ALA A 11 33.36 1.37 -20.77
C ALA A 11 34.79 1.73 -21.22
N VAL A 12 35.46 0.80 -21.90
CA VAL A 12 36.81 1.03 -22.44
C VAL A 12 36.78 2.06 -23.58
N LEU A 13 35.81 1.99 -24.47
CA LEU A 13 35.65 2.96 -25.58
C LEU A 13 35.34 4.37 -25.05
N VAL A 14 34.48 4.50 -24.03
CA VAL A 14 34.16 5.76 -23.38
C VAL A 14 35.38 6.35 -22.67
N THR A 15 36.19 5.52 -22.03
CA THR A 15 37.40 5.99 -21.31
C THR A 15 38.57 6.29 -22.25
N GLN A 16 38.64 5.69 -23.45
CA GLN A 16 39.66 5.99 -24.45
C GLN A 16 39.31 7.18 -25.36
N ALA A 17 38.02 7.55 -25.45
CA ALA A 17 37.66 8.78 -26.10
C ALA A 17 38.17 9.91 -25.20
N ALA A 18 39.27 10.54 -25.61
CA ALA A 18 39.79 11.75 -24.98
C ALA A 18 38.84 12.92 -25.19
N ALA A 19 37.65 12.81 -24.64
CA ALA A 19 36.76 13.93 -24.47
C ALA A 19 37.37 14.77 -23.37
N GLY A 20 37.90 15.93 -23.70
CA GLY A 20 38.16 16.98 -22.75
C GLY A 20 36.85 17.30 -22.05
N ILE A 21 36.64 16.70 -20.90
CA ILE A 21 35.47 17.00 -20.06
C ILE A 21 35.83 18.30 -19.36
N ASP A 22 35.45 19.41 -19.95
CA ASP A 22 35.41 20.71 -19.27
C ASP A 22 34.27 20.67 -18.26
N GLY A 23 34.58 20.26 -17.03
CA GLY A 23 33.61 20.23 -15.95
C GLY A 23 34.21 19.72 -14.65
N THR A 24 33.74 20.26 -13.54
CA THR A 24 34.03 19.73 -12.22
C THR A 24 33.25 18.45 -11.99
N LEU A 25 33.96 17.35 -11.74
CA LEU A 25 33.34 16.10 -11.31
C LEU A 25 32.59 16.34 -10.00
N SER A 26 31.28 16.30 -10.02
CA SER A 26 30.47 16.24 -8.80
C SER A 26 30.38 14.79 -8.33
N ALA A 27 30.48 14.59 -7.02
CA ALA A 27 30.27 13.28 -6.44
C ALA A 27 28.87 12.77 -6.86
N ILE A 28 28.80 11.61 -7.48
CA ILE A 28 27.55 10.92 -7.70
C ILE A 28 26.98 10.62 -6.32
N ASN A 29 25.84 11.22 -5.99
CA ASN A 29 25.11 10.82 -4.79
C ASN A 29 24.98 9.30 -4.82
N LYS A 30 25.50 8.65 -3.80
CA LYS A 30 25.16 7.25 -3.54
C LYS A 30 23.64 7.23 -3.37
N GLY A 31 22.94 6.94 -4.44
CA GLY A 31 21.50 6.73 -4.39
C GLY A 31 21.20 5.60 -3.38
N MET A 32 19.97 5.27 -3.15
CA MET A 32 19.52 4.16 -2.28
C MET A 32 20.02 2.77 -2.76
N HIS A 33 21.17 2.72 -3.42
CA HIS A 33 21.72 1.57 -4.13
C HIS A 33 22.59 0.66 -3.26
N GLU A 34 22.56 0.83 -1.95
CA GLU A 34 23.40 0.00 -1.09
C GLU A 34 23.07 -1.49 -1.15
N ARG A 35 21.98 -1.89 -1.84
CA ARG A 35 21.59 -3.30 -1.94
C ARG A 35 20.93 -3.65 -3.27
N VAL A 36 21.60 -3.39 -4.39
CA VAL A 36 21.21 -4.08 -5.63
C VAL A 36 21.68 -5.53 -5.52
N ILE A 37 20.78 -6.41 -5.12
CA ILE A 37 21.05 -7.84 -5.05
C ILE A 37 21.00 -8.39 -6.48
N THR A 38 22.12 -8.82 -6.99
CA THR A 38 22.27 -9.48 -8.31
C THR A 38 22.75 -10.92 -8.15
N GLU A 39 22.44 -11.53 -7.03
CA GLU A 39 23.01 -12.83 -6.63
C GLU A 39 22.39 -14.02 -7.37
N ILE A 40 21.28 -13.83 -8.07
CA ILE A 40 20.67 -14.89 -8.86
C ILE A 40 21.27 -14.92 -10.27
N PRO A 41 21.75 -16.09 -10.73
CA PRO A 41 22.17 -16.25 -12.11
C PRO A 41 21.00 -15.98 -13.07
N TYR A 42 21.29 -15.41 -14.23
CA TYR A 42 20.27 -15.10 -15.25
C TYR A 42 19.44 -16.33 -15.66
N SER A 43 20.03 -17.50 -15.66
CA SER A 43 19.34 -18.78 -15.92
C SER A 43 18.19 -19.07 -14.95
N LYS A 44 18.23 -18.52 -13.74
CA LYS A 44 17.11 -18.59 -12.77
C LYS A 44 16.20 -17.37 -12.85
N ALA A 45 16.74 -16.19 -13.10
CA ALA A 45 15.96 -14.95 -13.18
C ALA A 45 15.05 -14.92 -14.40
N ALA A 46 15.53 -15.36 -15.58
CA ALA A 46 14.75 -15.31 -16.81
C ALA A 46 13.44 -16.13 -16.76
N PRO A 47 13.43 -17.40 -16.33
CA PRO A 47 12.18 -18.14 -16.16
C PRO A 47 11.23 -17.51 -15.13
N ALA A 48 11.76 -16.91 -14.06
CA ALA A 48 10.94 -16.22 -13.06
C ALA A 48 10.30 -14.95 -13.63
N MET A 49 11.02 -14.16 -14.40
CA MET A 49 10.49 -13.00 -15.10
C MET A 49 9.40 -13.41 -16.10
N GLU A 50 9.63 -14.47 -16.88
CA GLU A 50 8.66 -15.00 -17.81
C GLU A 50 7.38 -15.45 -17.08
N ALA A 51 7.53 -16.20 -15.99
CA ALA A 51 6.40 -16.69 -15.20
C ALA A 51 5.59 -15.57 -14.52
N LEU A 52 6.22 -14.43 -14.22
CA LEU A 52 5.55 -13.26 -13.64
C LEU A 52 4.80 -12.41 -14.68
N THR A 53 5.28 -12.38 -15.92
CA THR A 53 4.79 -11.47 -16.95
C THR A 53 3.93 -12.15 -18.02
N THR A 54 3.94 -13.47 -18.08
CA THR A 54 3.16 -14.25 -19.05
C THR A 54 2.18 -15.20 -18.37
N THR A 55 1.22 -15.69 -19.14
CA THR A 55 0.28 -16.72 -18.66
C THR A 55 0.74 -18.09 -19.13
N GLY A 56 0.86 -19.05 -18.22
CA GLY A 56 1.27 -20.41 -18.56
C GLY A 56 0.95 -21.43 -17.47
N SER A 57 0.81 -22.69 -17.90
CA SER A 57 0.64 -23.80 -16.97
C SER A 57 1.92 -23.99 -16.15
N GLY A 58 1.77 -24.11 -14.82
CA GLY A 58 2.90 -24.34 -13.93
C GLY A 58 3.60 -23.07 -13.41
N HIS A 59 3.35 -21.87 -13.97
CA HIS A 59 3.96 -20.62 -13.52
C HIS A 59 3.72 -20.35 -12.03
N TYR A 60 2.49 -20.57 -11.58
CA TYR A 60 2.14 -20.39 -10.17
C TYR A 60 2.95 -21.32 -9.27
N SER A 61 2.95 -22.62 -9.54
CA SER A 61 3.69 -23.60 -8.74
C SER A 61 5.18 -23.32 -8.73
N PHE A 62 5.74 -22.98 -9.89
CA PHE A 62 7.15 -22.60 -10.02
C PHE A 62 7.51 -21.38 -9.16
N LEU A 63 6.71 -20.32 -9.20
CA LEU A 63 6.96 -19.09 -8.43
C LEU A 63 6.81 -19.33 -6.91
N ILE A 64 5.83 -20.14 -6.50
CA ILE A 64 5.67 -20.51 -5.10
C ILE A 64 6.86 -21.31 -4.59
N GLU A 65 7.34 -22.28 -5.38
CA GLU A 65 8.48 -23.10 -5.02
C GLU A 65 9.76 -22.28 -4.97
N LEU A 66 10.01 -21.44 -5.99
CA LEU A 66 11.14 -20.53 -6.01
C LEU A 66 11.16 -19.58 -4.80
N HIS A 67 10.00 -18.99 -4.44
CA HIS A 67 9.92 -18.13 -3.26
C HIS A 67 10.15 -18.90 -1.96
N LYS A 68 9.71 -20.16 -1.89
CA LYS A 68 9.95 -21.00 -0.71
C LYS A 68 11.41 -21.38 -0.55
N GLU A 69 12.09 -21.65 -1.66
CA GLU A 69 13.51 -22.06 -1.66
C GLU A 69 14.47 -20.87 -1.46
N SER A 70 14.15 -19.74 -2.07
CA SER A 70 15.03 -18.57 -2.11
C SER A 70 14.20 -17.26 -2.13
N PRO A 71 13.56 -16.87 -1.03
CA PRO A 71 12.73 -15.67 -0.98
C PRO A 71 13.52 -14.39 -1.30
N GLU A 72 14.83 -14.36 -0.95
CA GLU A 72 15.73 -13.26 -1.28
C GLU A 72 15.92 -13.03 -2.77
N SER A 73 15.70 -14.07 -3.59
CA SER A 73 15.75 -13.96 -5.06
C SER A 73 14.77 -12.93 -5.61
N PHE A 74 13.62 -12.75 -4.95
CA PHE A 74 12.59 -11.80 -5.36
C PHE A 74 12.99 -10.34 -5.09
N ARG A 75 14.04 -10.09 -4.32
CA ARG A 75 14.66 -8.77 -4.14
C ARG A 75 15.64 -8.39 -5.25
N ASP A 76 15.92 -9.29 -6.19
CA ASP A 76 16.72 -8.97 -7.37
C ASP A 76 16.04 -7.87 -8.18
N PHE A 77 16.80 -6.83 -8.54
CA PHE A 77 16.25 -5.66 -9.25
C PHE A 77 15.56 -6.04 -10.56
N ARG A 78 15.99 -7.10 -11.24
CA ARG A 78 15.41 -7.59 -12.49
C ARG A 78 14.02 -8.16 -12.28
N LEU A 79 13.76 -8.80 -11.13
CA LEU A 79 12.46 -9.37 -10.80
C LEU A 79 11.48 -8.34 -10.23
N ARG A 80 11.98 -7.27 -9.60
CA ARG A 80 11.11 -6.27 -8.95
C ARG A 80 10.10 -5.62 -9.90
N LEU A 81 10.53 -5.26 -11.13
CA LEU A 81 9.59 -4.74 -12.12
C LEU A 81 8.58 -5.78 -12.55
N ALA A 82 9.02 -7.01 -12.82
CA ALA A 82 8.14 -8.10 -13.19
C ALA A 82 7.15 -8.46 -12.07
N LEU A 83 7.56 -8.40 -10.80
CA LEU A 83 6.67 -8.56 -9.66
C LEU A 83 5.60 -7.48 -9.60
N VAL A 84 5.98 -6.23 -9.81
CA VAL A 84 5.02 -5.12 -9.83
C VAL A 84 4.03 -5.24 -10.98
N GLU A 85 4.48 -5.67 -12.17
CA GLU A 85 3.61 -5.99 -13.31
C GLU A 85 2.70 -7.20 -13.00
N GLY A 86 3.23 -8.21 -12.32
CA GLY A 86 2.51 -9.39 -11.87
C GLY A 86 1.34 -9.11 -10.91
N LEU A 87 1.31 -7.95 -10.24
CA LEU A 87 0.13 -7.50 -9.48
C LEU A 87 -1.12 -7.36 -10.37
N GLY A 88 -0.94 -7.16 -11.67
CA GLY A 88 -2.01 -7.05 -12.68
C GLY A 88 -2.46 -8.37 -13.28
N THR A 89 -1.84 -9.50 -12.93
CA THR A 89 -2.20 -10.81 -13.51
C THR A 89 -3.68 -11.15 -13.30
N GLY A 90 -4.27 -11.79 -14.31
CA GLY A 90 -5.63 -12.31 -14.23
C GLY A 90 -5.78 -13.49 -13.25
N TYR A 91 -4.69 -14.12 -12.86
CA TYR A 91 -4.71 -15.19 -11.86
C TYR A 91 -4.70 -14.60 -10.44
N TYR A 92 -5.87 -14.51 -9.85
CA TYR A 92 -6.12 -13.81 -8.60
C TYR A 92 -5.25 -14.29 -7.43
N GLU A 93 -5.05 -15.62 -7.32
CA GLU A 93 -4.24 -16.20 -6.24
C GLU A 93 -2.77 -15.78 -6.34
N LEU A 94 -2.21 -15.78 -7.56
CA LEU A 94 -0.84 -15.32 -7.79
C LEU A 94 -0.70 -13.83 -7.46
N ALA A 95 -1.64 -13.01 -7.91
CA ALA A 95 -1.62 -11.57 -7.61
C ALA A 95 -1.65 -11.29 -6.10
N GLY A 96 -2.43 -12.07 -5.33
CA GLY A 96 -2.48 -11.97 -3.87
C GLY A 96 -1.17 -12.42 -3.21
N LYS A 97 -0.50 -13.45 -3.75
CA LYS A 97 0.82 -13.87 -3.27
C LYS A 97 1.89 -12.82 -3.53
N ILE A 98 1.90 -12.26 -4.73
CA ILE A 98 2.84 -11.18 -5.09
C ILE A 98 2.60 -9.95 -4.20
N GLU A 99 1.35 -9.56 -3.96
CA GLU A 99 1.01 -8.46 -3.05
C GLU A 99 1.57 -8.69 -1.65
N ASN A 100 1.45 -9.91 -1.12
CA ASN A 100 2.03 -10.28 0.18
C ASN A 100 3.56 -10.21 0.17
N TRP A 101 4.22 -10.79 -0.82
CA TRP A 101 5.68 -10.78 -0.94
C TRP A 101 6.24 -9.36 -1.00
N LEU A 102 5.67 -8.51 -1.87
CA LEU A 102 6.07 -7.12 -1.97
C LEU A 102 5.75 -6.31 -0.71
N SER A 103 4.73 -6.68 0.05
CA SER A 103 4.37 -6.04 1.32
C SER A 103 5.32 -6.38 2.47
N GLU A 104 6.18 -7.37 2.31
CA GLU A 104 7.23 -7.76 3.26
C GLU A 104 8.59 -7.15 2.92
N GLU A 105 8.68 -6.44 1.78
CA GLU A 105 9.86 -5.70 1.37
C GLU A 105 10.05 -4.42 2.21
N ASP A 106 11.22 -3.83 2.10
CA ASP A 106 11.53 -2.52 2.69
C ASP A 106 11.17 -1.36 1.74
N GLU A 107 11.46 -0.14 2.14
CA GLU A 107 11.15 1.07 1.37
C GLU A 107 11.82 1.11 -0.02
N SER A 108 12.81 0.27 -0.30
CA SER A 108 13.49 0.22 -1.60
C SER A 108 12.61 -0.21 -2.76
N ILE A 109 11.45 -0.83 -2.48
CA ILE A 109 10.47 -1.21 -3.51
C ILE A 109 9.56 -0.03 -3.93
N LEU A 110 9.43 1.02 -3.11
CA LEU A 110 8.50 2.12 -3.35
C LEU A 110 8.68 2.81 -4.72
N PRO A 111 9.91 3.09 -5.21
CA PRO A 111 10.09 3.66 -6.54
C PRO A 111 9.51 2.79 -7.66
N TYR A 112 9.59 1.46 -7.53
CA TYR A 112 9.04 0.51 -8.50
C TYR A 112 7.50 0.52 -8.48
N LEU A 113 6.89 0.56 -7.30
CA LEU A 113 5.44 0.62 -7.12
C LEU A 113 4.85 1.93 -7.64
N LYS A 114 5.57 3.05 -7.48
CA LYS A 114 5.14 4.37 -7.94
C LYS A 114 5.43 4.61 -9.43
N ARG A 115 6.36 3.87 -10.02
CA ARG A 115 6.70 4.02 -11.44
C ARG A 115 5.51 3.68 -12.34
N GLY A 116 5.12 4.64 -13.18
CA GLY A 116 3.99 4.45 -14.11
C GLY A 116 2.64 4.23 -13.42
N PHE A 117 2.51 4.62 -12.15
CA PHE A 117 1.24 4.55 -11.44
C PHE A 117 0.18 5.42 -12.14
N GLN A 118 -1.01 4.87 -12.30
CA GLN A 118 -2.16 5.53 -12.91
C GLN A 118 -3.38 5.36 -12.02
N GLY A 119 -4.11 6.44 -11.80
CA GLY A 119 -5.32 6.44 -10.98
C GLY A 119 -6.57 5.86 -11.67
N ASP A 120 -6.43 4.91 -12.59
CA ASP A 120 -7.47 4.47 -13.52
C ASP A 120 -8.48 3.44 -12.99
N GLY A 121 -8.32 2.99 -11.75
CA GLY A 121 -9.23 2.03 -11.10
C GLY A 121 -8.90 0.56 -11.36
N ARG A 122 -7.78 0.24 -12.00
CA ARG A 122 -7.33 -1.16 -12.14
C ARG A 122 -6.95 -1.77 -10.80
N LYS A 123 -7.24 -3.06 -10.62
CA LYS A 123 -6.91 -3.80 -9.39
C LYS A 123 -5.41 -3.79 -9.05
N GLU A 124 -4.57 -3.79 -10.07
CA GLU A 124 -3.13 -3.61 -9.93
C GLU A 124 -2.79 -2.32 -9.17
N MET A 125 -3.40 -1.21 -9.55
CA MET A 125 -3.16 0.09 -8.93
C MET A 125 -3.65 0.13 -7.48
N VAL A 126 -4.78 -0.50 -7.19
CA VAL A 126 -5.27 -0.69 -5.81
C VAL A 126 -4.26 -1.45 -4.96
N ARG A 127 -3.74 -2.59 -5.46
CA ARG A 127 -2.73 -3.38 -4.75
C ARG A 127 -1.44 -2.59 -4.52
N ARG A 128 -1.00 -1.81 -5.51
CA ARG A 128 0.18 -0.94 -5.36
C ARG A 128 0.00 0.06 -4.22
N VAL A 129 -1.18 0.69 -4.10
CA VAL A 129 -1.48 1.59 -2.98
C VAL A 129 -1.44 0.85 -1.64
N HIS A 130 -2.03 -0.34 -1.56
CA HIS A 130 -2.00 -1.16 -0.33
C HIS A 130 -0.57 -1.48 0.12
N ILE A 131 0.30 -1.84 -0.83
CA ILE A 131 1.70 -2.14 -0.52
C ILE A 131 2.44 -0.88 -0.04
N VAL A 132 2.29 0.25 -0.77
CA VAL A 132 2.89 1.53 -0.38
C VAL A 132 2.42 1.94 1.02
N GLU A 133 1.12 1.80 1.28
CA GLU A 133 0.52 2.09 2.56
C GLU A 133 1.09 1.23 3.69
N LYS A 134 1.23 -0.06 3.47
CA LYS A 134 1.75 -1.02 4.46
C LYS A 134 3.22 -0.75 4.79
N ILE A 135 4.03 -0.40 3.80
CA ILE A 135 5.47 -0.18 3.96
C ILE A 135 5.77 1.21 4.54
N ALA A 136 5.15 2.25 3.99
CA ALA A 136 5.54 3.63 4.24
C ALA A 136 4.56 4.42 5.12
N GLY A 137 3.28 4.02 5.16
CA GLY A 137 2.27 4.71 5.97
C GLY A 137 2.28 6.23 5.75
N ALA A 138 2.44 7.00 6.81
CA ALA A 138 2.44 8.46 6.78
C ALA A 138 3.58 9.08 5.96
N LYS A 139 4.70 8.38 5.76
CA LYS A 139 5.85 8.90 4.99
C LYS A 139 5.50 9.24 3.55
N GLU A 140 4.52 8.55 2.98
CA GLU A 140 4.07 8.75 1.59
C GLU A 140 2.79 9.61 1.50
N ASN A 141 2.46 10.36 2.54
CA ASN A 141 1.25 11.18 2.59
C ASN A 141 1.13 12.14 1.41
N ASN A 142 2.21 12.82 1.05
CA ASN A 142 2.22 13.74 -0.09
C ASN A 142 1.93 13.03 -1.41
N TRP A 143 2.40 11.81 -1.57
CA TRP A 143 2.12 11.00 -2.75
C TRP A 143 0.64 10.58 -2.81
N TYR A 144 0.03 10.18 -1.69
CA TYR A 144 -1.40 9.86 -1.65
C TYR A 144 -2.25 11.06 -2.06
N ILE A 145 -1.97 12.23 -1.51
CA ILE A 145 -2.69 13.48 -1.82
C ILE A 145 -2.54 13.83 -3.30
N ALA A 146 -1.32 13.79 -3.84
CA ALA A 146 -1.08 14.09 -5.25
C ALA A 146 -1.81 13.12 -6.19
N MET A 147 -1.83 11.84 -5.87
CA MET A 147 -2.51 10.83 -6.69
C MET A 147 -4.05 10.95 -6.63
N LEU A 148 -4.61 11.50 -5.57
CA LEU A 148 -6.05 11.74 -5.46
C LEU A 148 -6.59 12.66 -6.54
N GLU A 149 -5.81 13.59 -7.08
CA GLU A 149 -6.27 14.51 -8.12
C GLU A 149 -6.78 13.79 -9.38
N THR A 150 -6.15 12.69 -9.73
CA THR A 150 -6.46 11.92 -10.95
C THR A 150 -7.11 10.57 -10.70
N ALA A 151 -7.10 10.11 -9.44
CA ALA A 151 -7.58 8.79 -9.07
C ALA A 151 -9.11 8.64 -9.21
N LYS A 152 -9.52 7.45 -9.65
CA LYS A 152 -10.92 7.07 -9.90
C LYS A 152 -11.26 5.77 -9.20
N LYS A 153 -12.57 5.57 -8.98
CA LYS A 153 -13.13 4.33 -8.45
C LYS A 153 -12.36 3.81 -7.20
N GLU A 154 -12.07 2.53 -7.18
CA GLU A 154 -11.46 1.83 -6.06
C GLU A 154 -10.07 2.39 -5.70
N VAL A 155 -9.30 2.86 -6.67
CA VAL A 155 -7.98 3.49 -6.41
C VAL A 155 -8.16 4.76 -5.59
N ARG A 156 -9.16 5.58 -5.93
CA ARG A 156 -9.48 6.79 -5.18
C ARG A 156 -9.92 6.47 -3.75
N GLU A 157 -10.78 5.46 -3.59
CA GLU A 157 -11.24 4.99 -2.28
C GLU A 157 -10.07 4.52 -1.42
N THR A 158 -9.14 3.75 -2.00
CA THR A 158 -7.96 3.23 -1.31
C THR A 158 -7.02 4.36 -0.89
N LEU A 159 -6.77 5.33 -1.77
CA LEU A 159 -5.95 6.51 -1.46
C LEU A 159 -6.57 7.35 -0.33
N ILE A 160 -7.87 7.59 -0.38
CA ILE A 160 -8.59 8.30 0.71
C ILE A 160 -8.41 7.56 2.03
N TYR A 161 -8.52 6.23 2.01
CA TYR A 161 -8.35 5.44 3.23
C TYR A 161 -6.90 5.47 3.74
N ALA A 162 -5.91 5.53 2.85
CA ALA A 162 -4.50 5.64 3.22
C ALA A 162 -4.16 6.96 3.96
N LEU A 163 -4.94 8.02 3.75
CA LEU A 163 -4.75 9.29 4.47
C LEU A 163 -4.89 9.18 6.00
N ARG A 164 -5.46 8.07 6.51
CA ARG A 164 -5.61 7.83 7.95
C ARG A 164 -4.29 7.76 8.73
N HIS A 165 -3.18 7.57 8.04
CA HIS A 165 -1.87 7.44 8.67
C HIS A 165 -1.27 8.77 9.14
N ASP A 166 -1.75 9.89 8.61
CA ASP A 166 -1.30 11.23 9.02
C ASP A 166 -2.46 12.03 9.63
N LYS A 167 -2.32 12.38 10.90
CA LYS A 167 -3.34 13.16 11.64
C LYS A 167 -3.61 14.53 11.01
N ASN A 168 -2.65 15.11 10.29
CA ASN A 168 -2.82 16.39 9.61
C ASN A 168 -3.86 16.31 8.47
N ASN A 169 -4.25 15.12 8.04
CA ASN A 169 -5.27 14.91 7.00
C ASN A 169 -6.71 15.03 7.51
N GLU A 170 -6.92 15.26 8.79
CA GLU A 170 -8.26 15.30 9.37
C GLU A 170 -9.18 16.30 8.65
N ALA A 171 -8.73 17.54 8.49
CA ALA A 171 -9.50 18.56 7.78
C ALA A 171 -9.82 18.17 6.33
N LEU A 172 -8.86 17.56 5.63
CA LEU A 172 -9.04 17.05 4.27
C LEU A 172 -10.09 15.91 4.25
N LEU A 173 -10.00 14.98 5.18
CA LEU A 173 -10.97 13.86 5.27
C LEU A 173 -12.37 14.37 5.60
N MET A 174 -12.51 15.36 6.49
CA MET A 174 -13.80 16.01 6.80
C MET A 174 -14.39 16.73 5.58
N ASP A 175 -13.56 17.31 4.71
CA ASP A 175 -14.02 17.90 3.46
C ASP A 175 -14.39 16.85 2.43
N LEU A 176 -13.61 15.77 2.32
CA LEU A 176 -13.92 14.64 1.44
C LEU A 176 -15.27 13.98 1.77
N ILE A 177 -15.68 13.93 3.05
CA ILE A 177 -17.02 13.45 3.42
C ILE A 177 -18.12 14.29 2.77
N LYS A 178 -17.91 15.61 2.59
CA LYS A 178 -18.89 16.51 1.99
C LYS A 178 -18.89 16.47 0.47
N THR A 179 -17.71 16.27 -0.12
CA THR A 179 -17.50 16.37 -1.57
C THR A 179 -17.60 15.03 -2.28
N GLU A 180 -17.18 13.94 -1.61
CA GLU A 180 -17.21 12.59 -2.17
C GLU A 180 -18.59 11.95 -2.12
N LYS A 181 -18.82 11.02 -3.04
CA LYS A 181 -20.02 10.19 -3.12
C LYS A 181 -19.70 8.73 -2.88
N SER A 182 -20.70 7.97 -2.44
CA SER A 182 -20.62 6.49 -2.36
C SER A 182 -19.35 5.97 -1.68
N GLY A 183 -18.49 5.27 -2.41
CA GLY A 183 -17.30 4.60 -1.87
C GLY A 183 -16.25 5.56 -1.32
N GLY A 184 -15.97 6.68 -2.00
CA GLY A 184 -15.02 7.69 -1.52
C GLY A 184 -15.44 8.28 -0.17
N LYS A 185 -16.74 8.61 -0.02
CA LYS A 185 -17.29 9.08 1.25
C LYS A 185 -17.18 8.03 2.35
N LYS A 186 -17.47 6.78 2.04
CA LYS A 186 -17.30 5.66 2.97
C LYS A 186 -15.83 5.50 3.39
N ALA A 187 -14.90 5.60 2.44
CA ALA A 187 -13.47 5.51 2.73
C ALA A 187 -13.00 6.64 3.64
N ALA A 188 -13.47 7.88 3.41
CA ALA A 188 -13.17 9.02 4.27
C ALA A 188 -13.72 8.86 5.69
N ILE A 189 -14.96 8.39 5.84
CA ILE A 189 -15.53 8.06 7.16
C ILE A 189 -14.69 6.98 7.85
N TRP A 190 -14.26 5.95 7.13
CA TRP A 190 -13.44 4.89 7.70
C TRP A 190 -12.04 5.37 8.09
N ALA A 191 -11.45 6.26 7.30
CA ALA A 191 -10.18 6.90 7.64
C ALA A 191 -10.29 7.73 8.93
N LEU A 192 -11.36 8.50 9.08
CA LEU A 192 -11.61 9.31 10.28
C LEU A 192 -11.78 8.47 11.55
N THR A 193 -12.15 7.19 11.46
CA THR A 193 -12.19 6.33 12.66
C THR A 193 -10.80 6.10 13.30
N ARG A 194 -9.74 6.55 12.65
CA ARG A 194 -8.37 6.54 13.18
C ARG A 194 -7.89 7.89 13.71
N MET A 195 -8.74 8.92 13.58
CA MET A 195 -8.48 10.26 14.13
C MET A 195 -9.11 10.39 15.51
N GLU A 196 -8.50 11.20 16.37
CA GLU A 196 -8.87 11.33 17.79
C GLU A 196 -9.02 12.80 18.17
N SER A 197 -9.75 13.59 17.34
CA SER A 197 -10.08 14.98 17.66
C SER A 197 -11.51 15.13 18.15
N GLU A 198 -11.78 16.22 18.84
CA GLU A 198 -13.15 16.56 19.29
C GLU A 198 -14.09 16.74 18.10
N GLU A 199 -13.62 17.32 16.99
CA GLU A 199 -14.40 17.52 15.78
C GLU A 199 -14.87 16.19 15.16
N VAL A 200 -13.98 15.19 15.15
CA VAL A 200 -14.31 13.85 14.68
C VAL A 200 -15.27 13.16 15.62
N TYR A 201 -15.09 13.29 16.93
CA TYR A 201 -16.03 12.74 17.91
C TYR A 201 -17.41 13.36 17.80
N GLU A 202 -17.52 14.67 17.64
CA GLU A 202 -18.79 15.34 17.42
C GLU A 202 -19.46 14.88 16.11
N TYR A 203 -18.68 14.72 15.04
CA TYR A 203 -19.21 14.17 13.80
C TYR A 203 -19.82 12.78 14.01
N PHE A 204 -19.08 11.86 14.67
CA PHE A 204 -19.56 10.50 14.92
C PHE A 204 -20.75 10.49 15.87
N ARG A 205 -20.72 11.27 16.94
CA ARG A 205 -21.84 11.42 17.88
C ARG A 205 -23.11 11.83 17.16
N LYS A 206 -23.03 12.83 16.31
CA LYS A 206 -24.16 13.29 15.51
C LYS A 206 -24.70 12.20 14.58
N GLN A 207 -23.81 11.47 13.90
CA GLN A 207 -24.22 10.40 12.99
C GLN A 207 -24.84 9.21 13.74
N LEU A 208 -24.32 8.83 14.89
CA LEU A 208 -24.88 7.75 15.71
C LEU A 208 -26.23 8.10 16.32
N GLY A 209 -26.44 9.37 16.68
CA GLY A 209 -27.71 9.89 17.21
C GLY A 209 -28.80 10.08 16.15
N THR A 210 -28.48 9.95 14.87
CA THR A 210 -29.46 10.13 13.78
C THR A 210 -30.23 8.82 13.54
N SER A 211 -31.55 8.88 13.56
CA SER A 211 -32.46 7.72 13.40
C SER A 211 -32.39 7.09 12.00
N GLY A 212 -31.36 6.38 11.68
CA GLY A 212 -31.26 5.37 10.61
C GLY A 212 -31.59 5.76 9.14
N LEU A 213 -32.10 6.94 8.88
CA LEU A 213 -32.52 7.38 7.54
C LEU A 213 -31.39 8.07 6.74
N ASN A 214 -30.32 8.46 7.40
CA ASN A 214 -29.17 9.12 6.76
C ASN A 214 -28.14 8.08 6.33
N SER A 215 -27.70 8.13 5.06
CA SER A 215 -26.71 7.22 4.50
C SER A 215 -25.38 7.22 5.29
N ASP A 216 -24.98 8.37 5.83
CA ASP A 216 -23.74 8.52 6.59
C ASP A 216 -23.82 7.86 7.96
N ALA A 217 -24.96 8.02 8.64
CA ALA A 217 -25.23 7.33 9.89
C ALA A 217 -25.14 5.82 9.72
N LEU A 218 -25.72 5.26 8.66
CA LEU A 218 -25.62 3.82 8.35
C LEU A 218 -24.19 3.36 8.11
N VAL A 219 -23.35 4.17 7.44
CA VAL A 219 -21.94 3.85 7.22
C VAL A 219 -21.17 3.83 8.54
N VAL A 220 -21.37 4.84 9.38
CA VAL A 220 -20.74 4.95 10.71
C VAL A 220 -21.17 3.78 11.61
N GLN A 221 -22.45 3.48 11.67
CA GLN A 221 -22.98 2.37 12.46
C GLN A 221 -22.44 1.02 12.00
N ARG A 222 -22.39 0.78 10.68
CA ARG A 222 -21.78 -0.44 10.12
C ARG A 222 -20.31 -0.54 10.46
N ARG A 223 -19.57 0.57 10.39
CA ARG A 223 -18.15 0.58 10.71
C ARG A 223 -17.91 0.33 12.20
N ALA A 224 -18.68 0.95 13.07
CA ALA A 224 -18.63 0.70 14.50
C ALA A 224 -18.87 -0.79 14.82
N LYS A 225 -19.88 -1.40 14.18
CA LYS A 225 -20.15 -2.84 14.30
C LYS A 225 -18.96 -3.68 13.83
N THR A 226 -18.40 -3.39 12.65
CA THR A 226 -17.24 -4.13 12.11
C THR A 226 -16.04 -4.03 13.05
N ILE A 227 -15.75 -2.84 13.58
CA ILE A 227 -14.64 -2.66 14.54
C ILE A 227 -14.88 -3.48 15.81
N TRP A 228 -16.11 -3.54 16.28
CA TRP A 228 -16.46 -4.33 17.45
C TRP A 228 -16.35 -5.84 17.19
N GLU A 229 -16.85 -6.30 16.05
CA GLU A 229 -16.76 -7.71 15.61
C GLU A 229 -15.32 -8.15 15.40
N ASP A 230 -14.51 -7.33 14.73
CA ASP A 230 -13.07 -7.58 14.53
C ASP A 230 -12.33 -7.63 15.86
N GLY A 231 -12.61 -6.69 16.77
CA GLY A 231 -12.04 -6.68 18.10
C GLY A 231 -12.41 -7.94 18.90
N TYR A 232 -13.68 -8.34 18.87
CA TYR A 232 -14.14 -9.57 19.53
C TYR A 232 -13.52 -10.82 18.91
N PHE A 233 -13.35 -10.87 17.58
CA PHE A 233 -12.72 -11.99 16.90
C PHE A 233 -11.25 -12.14 17.29
N TYR A 234 -10.51 -11.05 17.41
CA TYR A 234 -9.12 -11.06 17.88
C TYR A 234 -9.04 -11.45 19.37
N LEU A 235 -9.96 -10.95 20.20
CA LEU A 235 -10.07 -11.33 21.61
C LEU A 235 -10.32 -12.83 21.81
N SER A 236 -11.07 -13.46 20.91
CA SER A 236 -11.37 -14.88 21.00
C SER A 236 -10.28 -15.80 20.46
N LYS A 237 -9.34 -15.29 19.64
CA LYS A 237 -8.30 -16.11 18.96
C LYS A 237 -6.88 -15.93 19.49
N SER A 238 -6.60 -14.91 20.29
CA SER A 238 -5.22 -14.59 20.69
C SER A 238 -5.19 -14.16 22.15
N ASP A 239 -4.45 -14.90 22.97
CA ASP A 239 -4.06 -14.49 24.33
C ASP A 239 -3.09 -13.27 24.33
N GLN A 240 -2.75 -12.74 23.16
CA GLN A 240 -1.84 -11.61 22.93
C GLN A 240 -2.52 -10.41 22.30
N ILE A 241 -3.58 -9.92 22.92
CA ILE A 241 -4.10 -8.62 22.53
C ILE A 241 -3.29 -7.56 23.24
N SER A 242 -2.66 -6.68 22.45
CA SER A 242 -2.05 -5.50 23.03
C SER A 242 -3.12 -4.73 23.80
N ASN A 243 -2.84 -4.34 25.05
CA ASN A 243 -3.72 -3.54 25.91
C ASN A 243 -4.29 -2.32 25.17
N LEU A 244 -3.57 -1.85 24.12
CA LEU A 244 -3.98 -0.73 23.26
C LEU A 244 -5.30 -0.99 22.52
N VAL A 245 -5.53 -2.21 22.02
CA VAL A 245 -6.77 -2.55 21.31
C VAL A 245 -7.92 -2.70 22.30
N ALA A 246 -7.66 -3.31 23.44
CA ALA A 246 -8.62 -3.43 24.54
C ALA A 246 -9.04 -2.04 25.06
N ASP A 247 -8.10 -1.13 25.25
CA ASP A 247 -8.38 0.25 25.68
C ASP A 247 -9.20 1.03 24.66
N GLN A 248 -8.92 0.87 23.36
CA GLN A 248 -9.72 1.52 22.30
C GLN A 248 -11.14 0.97 22.24
N ILE A 249 -11.31 -0.34 22.41
CA ILE A 249 -12.64 -0.97 22.45
C ILE A 249 -13.39 -0.49 23.70
N ASN A 250 -12.76 -0.52 24.89
CA ASN A 250 -13.37 -0.08 26.12
C ASN A 250 -13.78 1.40 26.09
N LYS A 251 -12.91 2.30 25.62
CA LYS A 251 -13.27 3.71 25.43
C LYS A 251 -14.48 3.91 24.51
N LYS A 252 -14.62 3.09 23.48
CA LYS A 252 -15.79 3.14 22.57
C LYS A 252 -17.04 2.52 23.19
N LEU A 253 -16.89 1.48 23.98
CA LEU A 253 -18.01 0.89 24.76
C LEU A 253 -18.48 1.86 25.83
N ASP A 254 -17.59 2.45 26.60
CA ASP A 254 -17.91 3.46 27.62
C ASP A 254 -18.67 4.65 27.01
N PHE A 255 -18.19 5.12 25.84
CA PHE A 255 -18.90 6.16 25.08
C PHE A 255 -20.32 5.75 24.68
N LEU A 256 -20.52 4.52 24.17
CA LEU A 256 -21.83 4.01 23.80
C LEU A 256 -22.74 3.81 25.03
N GLU A 257 -22.20 3.33 26.13
CA GLU A 257 -22.93 3.19 27.39
C GLU A 257 -23.38 4.54 27.96
N GLU A 258 -22.53 5.55 27.87
CA GLU A 258 -22.84 6.91 28.31
C GLU A 258 -23.96 7.53 27.46
N GLN A 259 -23.95 7.28 26.15
CA GLN A 259 -25.05 7.70 25.26
C GLN A 259 -26.39 7.00 25.61
N VAL A 260 -26.33 5.70 25.89
CA VAL A 260 -27.52 4.95 26.29
C VAL A 260 -28.06 5.44 27.64
N LYS A 261 -27.19 5.77 28.62
CA LYS A 261 -27.60 6.30 29.94
C LYS A 261 -28.17 7.71 29.85
N ASN A 262 -27.70 8.52 28.89
CA ASN A 262 -28.16 9.91 28.72
C ASN A 262 -29.43 10.03 27.88
N GLY A 263 -30.02 8.91 27.46
CA GLY A 263 -31.37 8.89 26.82
C GLY A 263 -31.39 9.53 25.41
N THR A 264 -30.26 9.56 24.72
CA THR A 264 -30.15 10.04 23.33
C THR A 264 -30.00 8.91 22.35
#